data_74609d6abf906052bcddcb539ed6c791
#
_entry.id   74609d6abf906052bcddcb539ed6c791
#
_cell.length_a   1.000
_cell.length_b   1.000
_cell.length_c   1.000
_cell.angle_alpha   90.00
_cell.angle_beta   90.00
_cell.angle_gamma   90.00
#
_symmetry.space_group_name_H-M   'P 1'
#
loop_
_entity.id
_entity.type
_entity.pdbx_description
1 polymer ?
#
loop_
_entity_poly.entity_id
_entity_poly.type
_entity_poly.pdbx_seq_one_letter_code
_entity_poly.pdbx_strand_id
1 'polypeptide(L)'
;IVKIGKHISSENTEVIDAAGLHLYPGFIDAHCHTGLDGYGIGYEGQDYNELNDPVTPQVQAIDGLNPFDPCMNMAAKAGVTCFASGPGSSISIGGTFAAIKPVGTRIDNMAVKFPIAMKCAFGENPKRCYQNQGISSRMTTASKIREALNTAKLYKAKKEAAGDDISKLPSYDQKSEALIPVLNRQIPLKAHAHQANDIFTAIRIAKEFGVGLTLEHVTEGHMIADELAKENLPLAVGPTFGHATKF
;
A
#
# COMPACT_ATOMS: atom_id res chain seq x y z
N ILE A 1 -19.54 -13.56 15.29
CA ILE A 1 -19.94 -14.19 16.57
C ILE A 1 -21.42 -13.90 16.79
N VAL A 2 -22.23 -14.95 16.86
CA VAL A 2 -23.68 -14.81 17.02
C VAL A 2 -24.06 -14.84 18.51
N LYS A 3 -23.38 -15.68 19.31
CA LYS A 3 -23.66 -15.86 20.73
C LYS A 3 -22.42 -16.29 21.49
N ILE A 4 -22.25 -15.79 22.69
CA ILE A 4 -21.25 -16.24 23.67
C ILE A 4 -21.99 -16.63 24.94
N GLY A 5 -21.69 -17.79 25.53
CA GLY A 5 -22.32 -18.26 26.77
C GLY A 5 -21.73 -19.56 27.28
N LYS A 6 -22.03 -19.91 28.53
CA LYS A 6 -21.56 -21.17 29.15
C LYS A 6 -22.35 -22.40 28.71
N HIS A 7 -23.61 -22.26 28.33
CA HIS A 7 -24.49 -23.33 27.89
C HIS A 7 -25.20 -22.86 26.63
N ILE A 8 -24.65 -23.25 25.46
CA ILE A 8 -25.22 -22.92 24.15
C ILE A 8 -25.71 -24.26 23.56
N SER A 9 -26.97 -24.31 23.12
CA SER A 9 -27.49 -25.48 22.40
C SER A 9 -26.67 -25.71 21.14
N SER A 10 -26.24 -26.96 20.95
CA SER A 10 -25.49 -27.42 19.79
C SER A 10 -26.33 -28.26 18.81
N GLU A 11 -27.67 -28.27 19.00
CA GLU A 11 -28.57 -29.00 18.09
C GLU A 11 -28.42 -28.47 16.67
N ASN A 12 -28.22 -29.38 15.73
CA ASN A 12 -27.99 -29.09 14.31
C ASN A 12 -26.80 -28.21 13.96
N THR A 13 -25.75 -28.23 14.81
CA THR A 13 -24.53 -27.46 14.60
C THR A 13 -23.30 -28.38 14.68
N GLU A 14 -22.27 -28.05 13.91
CA GLU A 14 -20.94 -28.66 14.07
C GLU A 14 -20.30 -28.09 15.34
N VAL A 15 -19.79 -28.96 16.19
CA VAL A 15 -19.10 -28.59 17.43
C VAL A 15 -17.61 -28.84 17.28
N ILE A 16 -16.80 -27.81 17.47
CA ILE A 16 -15.35 -27.92 17.50
C ILE A 16 -14.90 -27.83 18.96
N ASP A 17 -14.31 -28.91 19.48
CA ASP A 17 -13.69 -28.90 20.80
C ASP A 17 -12.36 -28.14 20.75
N ALA A 18 -12.31 -27.00 21.41
CA ALA A 18 -11.13 -26.13 21.51
C ALA A 18 -10.61 -26.05 22.95
N ALA A 19 -10.86 -27.09 23.78
CA ALA A 19 -10.38 -27.11 25.17
C ALA A 19 -8.84 -26.97 25.20
N GLY A 20 -8.33 -26.03 25.99
CA GLY A 20 -6.92 -25.72 26.10
C GLY A 20 -6.32 -24.88 24.95
N LEU A 21 -7.13 -24.51 23.96
CA LEU A 21 -6.72 -23.62 22.86
C LEU A 21 -7.12 -22.18 23.10
N HIS A 22 -6.43 -21.26 22.41
CA HIS A 22 -6.79 -19.85 22.37
C HIS A 22 -7.42 -19.53 21.04
N LEU A 23 -8.59 -18.92 21.05
CA LEU A 23 -9.28 -18.45 19.85
C LEU A 23 -8.97 -16.97 19.62
N TYR A 24 -8.41 -16.65 18.47
CA TYR A 24 -8.12 -15.29 18.03
C TYR A 24 -8.98 -14.91 16.81
N PRO A 25 -9.27 -13.62 16.61
CA PRO A 25 -9.69 -13.12 15.31
C PRO A 25 -8.63 -13.47 14.26
N GLY A 26 -9.04 -13.64 13.00
CA GLY A 26 -8.07 -13.83 11.91
C GLY A 26 -7.12 -12.63 11.82
N PHE A 27 -5.84 -12.91 11.63
CA PHE A 27 -4.82 -11.87 11.51
C PHE A 27 -5.00 -11.07 10.23
N ILE A 28 -4.70 -9.78 10.29
CA ILE A 28 -4.70 -8.87 9.14
C ILE A 28 -3.28 -8.34 8.99
N ASP A 29 -2.65 -8.64 7.83
CA ASP A 29 -1.36 -8.05 7.48
C ASP A 29 -1.59 -6.73 6.75
N ALA A 30 -1.14 -5.65 7.33
CA ALA A 30 -1.36 -4.30 6.81
C ALA A 30 -0.42 -3.94 5.64
N HIS A 31 0.62 -4.74 5.36
CA HIS A 31 1.60 -4.44 4.32
C HIS A 31 2.37 -5.67 3.86
N CYS A 32 2.05 -6.16 2.68
CA CYS A 32 2.82 -7.20 2.00
C CYS A 32 2.84 -7.00 0.48
N HIS A 33 3.49 -7.93 -0.22
CA HIS A 33 3.52 -8.03 -1.69
C HIS A 33 3.08 -9.42 -2.16
N THR A 34 2.41 -10.16 -1.28
CA THR A 34 1.91 -11.52 -1.56
C THR A 34 1.03 -11.53 -2.79
N GLY A 35 1.32 -12.44 -3.70
CA GLY A 35 0.63 -12.57 -4.99
C GLY A 35 1.23 -11.71 -6.12
N LEU A 36 2.13 -10.75 -5.81
CA LEU A 36 2.86 -9.93 -6.79
C LEU A 36 4.36 -10.30 -6.84
N ASP A 37 4.90 -10.92 -5.80
CA ASP A 37 6.26 -11.46 -5.75
C ASP A 37 6.17 -12.98 -5.78
N GLY A 38 6.12 -13.57 -6.96
CA GLY A 38 5.88 -15.00 -7.19
C GLY A 38 6.90 -15.88 -6.50
N TYR A 39 6.45 -16.66 -5.51
CA TYR A 39 7.30 -17.50 -4.68
C TYR A 39 8.11 -18.52 -5.51
N GLY A 40 9.45 -18.42 -5.42
CA GLY A 40 10.36 -19.34 -6.10
C GLY A 40 10.44 -19.19 -7.61
N ILE A 41 9.75 -18.20 -8.20
CA ILE A 41 9.82 -17.86 -9.61
C ILE A 41 10.79 -16.68 -9.77
N GLY A 42 11.54 -16.63 -10.87
CA GLY A 42 12.45 -15.52 -11.18
C GLY A 42 11.72 -14.25 -11.59
N TYR A 43 12.35 -13.49 -12.47
CA TYR A 43 11.85 -12.19 -12.94
C TYR A 43 10.39 -12.25 -13.44
N GLU A 44 10.00 -13.30 -14.12
CA GLU A 44 8.66 -13.49 -14.67
C GLU A 44 7.55 -13.55 -13.61
N GLY A 45 7.91 -13.80 -12.36
CA GLY A 45 6.96 -13.81 -11.23
C GLY A 45 7.07 -12.57 -10.33
N GLN A 46 7.91 -11.60 -10.68
CA GLN A 46 8.19 -10.42 -9.85
C GLN A 46 7.48 -9.18 -10.38
N ASP A 47 6.16 -9.10 -10.17
CA ASP A 47 5.31 -8.00 -10.63
C ASP A 47 5.15 -6.86 -9.60
N TYR A 48 5.78 -6.98 -8.43
CA TYR A 48 5.61 -5.99 -7.36
C TYR A 48 6.38 -4.67 -7.58
N ASN A 49 7.35 -4.62 -8.49
CA ASN A 49 8.12 -3.42 -8.76
C ASN A 49 8.12 -3.06 -10.25
N GLU A 50 7.57 -1.89 -10.57
CA GLU A 50 7.84 -1.23 -11.85
C GLU A 50 9.26 -0.63 -11.80
N LEU A 51 10.06 -0.81 -12.85
CA LEU A 51 11.47 -0.39 -12.90
C LEU A 51 11.81 0.53 -14.07
N ASN A 52 10.85 0.86 -14.94
CA ASN A 52 11.08 1.67 -16.14
C ASN A 52 10.65 3.13 -16.00
N ASP A 53 9.66 3.41 -15.15
CA ASP A 53 9.13 4.76 -14.91
C ASP A 53 9.01 4.99 -13.40
N PRO A 54 9.66 6.01 -12.83
CA PRO A 54 9.63 6.27 -11.39
C PRO A 54 8.28 6.78 -10.86
N VAL A 55 7.30 7.03 -11.73
CA VAL A 55 5.98 7.55 -11.36
C VAL A 55 4.90 6.87 -12.18
N THR A 56 4.29 5.83 -11.63
CA THR A 56 3.24 5.03 -12.27
C THR A 56 2.00 4.87 -11.39
N PRO A 57 1.33 5.97 -11.00
CA PRO A 57 0.15 5.89 -10.14
C PRO A 57 -1.02 5.11 -10.77
N GLN A 58 -1.04 4.97 -12.08
CA GLN A 58 -2.10 4.31 -12.85
C GLN A 58 -2.07 2.78 -12.77
N VAL A 59 -0.94 2.17 -12.34
CA VAL A 59 -0.90 0.71 -12.22
C VAL A 59 -1.70 0.24 -10.99
N GLN A 60 -2.31 -0.92 -11.12
CA GLN A 60 -3.25 -1.43 -10.13
C GLN A 60 -2.80 -2.81 -9.66
N ALA A 61 -2.64 -3.00 -8.34
CA ALA A 61 -2.22 -4.29 -7.79
C ALA A 61 -3.13 -5.44 -8.24
N ILE A 62 -4.42 -5.17 -8.40
CA ILE A 62 -5.41 -6.18 -8.76
C ILE A 62 -5.12 -6.83 -10.12
N ASP A 63 -4.43 -6.15 -11.03
CA ASP A 63 -4.09 -6.64 -12.36
C ASP A 63 -2.91 -7.64 -12.35
N GLY A 64 -2.04 -7.55 -11.33
CA GLY A 64 -0.86 -8.42 -11.20
C GLY A 64 -0.98 -9.51 -10.15
N LEU A 65 -1.98 -9.43 -9.25
CA LEU A 65 -2.13 -10.38 -8.15
C LEU A 65 -2.47 -11.80 -8.65
N ASN A 66 -1.60 -12.76 -8.34
CA ASN A 66 -1.80 -14.18 -8.65
C ASN A 66 -2.52 -14.90 -7.49
N PRO A 67 -3.79 -15.35 -7.67
CA PRO A 67 -4.53 -16.06 -6.63
C PRO A 67 -3.93 -17.43 -6.28
N PHE A 68 -3.09 -17.99 -7.14
CA PHE A 68 -2.43 -19.29 -6.96
C PHE A 68 -1.00 -19.19 -6.46
N ASP A 69 -0.54 -18.01 -6.08
CA ASP A 69 0.75 -17.86 -5.39
C ASP A 69 0.75 -18.73 -4.13
N PRO A 70 1.74 -19.62 -3.95
CA PRO A 70 1.85 -20.47 -2.76
C PRO A 70 1.79 -19.70 -1.44
N CYS A 71 2.28 -18.45 -1.41
CA CYS A 71 2.23 -17.58 -0.23
C CYS A 71 0.80 -17.25 0.22
N MET A 72 -0.19 -17.25 -0.69
CA MET A 72 -1.61 -17.10 -0.34
C MET A 72 -2.05 -18.21 0.63
N ASN A 73 -1.80 -19.46 0.25
CA ASN A 73 -2.15 -20.62 1.06
C ASN A 73 -1.33 -20.70 2.36
N MET A 74 -0.05 -20.34 2.30
CA MET A 74 0.81 -20.29 3.50
C MET A 74 0.29 -19.25 4.51
N ALA A 75 -0.10 -18.07 4.05
CA ALA A 75 -0.70 -17.04 4.87
C ALA A 75 -2.01 -17.51 5.51
N ALA A 76 -2.91 -18.12 4.72
CA ALA A 76 -4.17 -18.67 5.23
C ALA A 76 -3.94 -19.72 6.33
N LYS A 77 -3.01 -20.66 6.11
CA LYS A 77 -2.62 -21.69 7.10
C LYS A 77 -2.00 -21.11 8.37
N ALA A 78 -1.34 -19.96 8.27
CA ALA A 78 -0.80 -19.23 9.42
C ALA A 78 -1.84 -18.37 10.15
N GLY A 79 -3.11 -18.40 9.73
CA GLY A 79 -4.20 -17.65 10.36
C GLY A 79 -4.36 -16.22 9.85
N VAL A 80 -3.66 -15.83 8.80
CA VAL A 80 -3.89 -14.54 8.11
C VAL A 80 -5.15 -14.68 7.26
N THR A 81 -6.14 -13.85 7.53
CA THR A 81 -7.46 -13.91 6.86
C THR A 81 -7.69 -12.75 5.91
N CYS A 82 -6.85 -11.73 5.98
CA CYS A 82 -6.85 -10.60 5.06
C CYS A 82 -5.46 -9.96 5.05
N PHE A 83 -5.06 -9.44 3.91
CA PHE A 83 -3.82 -8.66 3.81
C PHE A 83 -3.95 -7.53 2.79
N ALA A 84 -3.19 -6.47 3.03
CA ALA A 84 -3.01 -5.37 2.08
C ALA A 84 -1.81 -5.69 1.19
N SER A 85 -2.06 -6.07 -0.07
CA SER A 85 -1.01 -6.33 -1.06
C SER A 85 -1.01 -5.28 -2.16
N GLY A 86 0.18 -4.96 -2.65
CA GLY A 86 0.37 -3.94 -3.67
C GLY A 86 1.81 -3.72 -4.06
N PRO A 87 2.10 -2.67 -4.86
CA PRO A 87 3.43 -2.39 -5.39
C PRO A 87 4.49 -2.24 -4.31
N GLY A 88 5.71 -2.65 -4.66
CA GLY A 88 6.90 -2.51 -3.84
C GLY A 88 7.41 -1.07 -3.72
N SER A 89 8.61 -0.92 -3.21
CA SER A 89 9.17 0.38 -2.83
C SER A 89 10.34 0.85 -3.71
N SER A 90 10.52 0.25 -4.88
CA SER A 90 11.51 0.73 -5.85
C SER A 90 11.22 2.12 -6.41
N ILE A 91 9.99 2.54 -6.40
CA ILE A 91 9.38 3.60 -7.20
C ILE A 91 8.93 4.78 -6.33
N SER A 92 8.97 6.01 -6.87
CA SER A 92 8.50 7.21 -6.14
C SER A 92 6.99 7.19 -5.92
N ILE A 93 6.19 6.86 -6.96
CA ILE A 93 4.75 6.58 -6.87
C ILE A 93 4.47 5.33 -7.70
N GLY A 94 3.96 4.26 -7.07
CA GLY A 94 3.95 2.92 -7.63
C GLY A 94 2.59 2.27 -7.85
N GLY A 95 1.50 3.02 -7.78
CA GLY A 95 0.16 2.46 -8.01
C GLY A 95 -0.59 2.05 -6.74
N THR A 96 -1.71 1.37 -6.93
CA THR A 96 -2.68 1.15 -5.85
C THR A 96 -2.53 -0.20 -5.17
N PHE A 97 -2.85 -0.23 -3.86
CA PHE A 97 -2.96 -1.42 -3.02
C PHE A 97 -4.39 -1.96 -2.99
N ALA A 98 -4.52 -3.27 -2.77
CA ALA A 98 -5.78 -3.98 -2.57
C ALA A 98 -5.82 -4.70 -1.21
N ALA A 99 -6.98 -4.73 -0.56
CA ALA A 99 -7.24 -5.61 0.58
C ALA A 99 -7.81 -6.93 0.07
N ILE A 100 -7.10 -8.04 0.30
CA ILE A 100 -7.36 -9.34 -0.32
C ILE A 100 -7.57 -10.41 0.74
N LYS A 101 -8.55 -11.30 0.54
CA LYS A 101 -8.65 -12.59 1.23
C LYS A 101 -7.65 -13.58 0.62
N PRO A 102 -6.94 -14.40 1.41
CA PRO A 102 -5.93 -15.33 0.89
C PRO A 102 -6.51 -16.60 0.24
N VAL A 103 -7.81 -16.75 0.19
CA VAL A 103 -8.47 -17.97 -0.31
C VAL A 103 -9.45 -17.61 -1.42
N GLY A 104 -9.29 -18.24 -2.56
CA GLY A 104 -10.12 -18.06 -3.75
C GLY A 104 -9.37 -18.44 -5.02
N THR A 105 -10.02 -18.27 -6.17
CA THR A 105 -9.48 -18.61 -7.49
C THR A 105 -9.50 -17.43 -8.45
N ARG A 106 -10.14 -16.34 -8.06
CA ARG A 106 -10.28 -15.13 -8.87
C ARG A 106 -10.13 -13.91 -7.99
N ILE A 107 -9.18 -13.06 -8.31
CA ILE A 107 -8.82 -11.89 -7.49
C ILE A 107 -10.02 -10.95 -7.26
N ASP A 108 -10.84 -10.71 -8.26
CA ASP A 108 -12.04 -9.87 -8.10
C ASP A 108 -12.95 -10.33 -6.96
N ASN A 109 -13.07 -11.65 -6.77
CA ASN A 109 -13.89 -12.24 -5.70
C ASN A 109 -13.16 -12.32 -4.35
N MET A 110 -11.84 -12.25 -4.37
CA MET A 110 -10.99 -12.25 -3.18
C MET A 110 -10.80 -10.84 -2.62
N ALA A 111 -10.97 -9.81 -3.44
CA ALA A 111 -10.83 -8.41 -3.02
C ALA A 111 -11.94 -8.02 -2.05
N VAL A 112 -11.54 -7.63 -0.83
CA VAL A 112 -12.44 -7.07 0.20
C VAL A 112 -12.72 -5.61 -0.12
N LYS A 113 -11.68 -4.90 -0.56
CA LYS A 113 -11.75 -3.50 -0.97
C LYS A 113 -10.59 -3.18 -1.92
N PHE A 114 -10.89 -2.42 -2.97
CA PHE A 114 -9.94 -1.92 -3.96
C PHE A 114 -10.46 -0.62 -4.59
N PRO A 115 -9.59 0.40 -4.78
CA PRO A 115 -8.27 0.56 -4.17
C PRO A 115 -8.35 0.93 -2.68
N ILE A 116 -7.27 0.68 -1.91
CA ILE A 116 -7.21 1.05 -0.48
C ILE A 116 -6.17 2.11 -0.16
N ALA A 117 -5.11 2.23 -0.97
CA ALA A 117 -4.04 3.19 -0.80
C ALA A 117 -3.26 3.36 -2.11
N MET A 118 -2.54 4.48 -2.24
CA MET A 118 -1.59 4.75 -3.31
C MET A 118 -0.16 4.58 -2.78
N LYS A 119 0.60 3.64 -3.34
CA LYS A 119 2.00 3.43 -2.94
C LYS A 119 2.87 4.61 -3.32
N CYS A 120 3.69 5.03 -2.37
CA CYS A 120 4.86 5.86 -2.65
C CYS A 120 6.06 5.39 -1.80
N ALA A 121 7.27 5.77 -2.20
CA ALA A 121 8.46 5.40 -1.47
C ALA A 121 9.47 6.54 -1.42
N PHE A 122 10.16 6.57 -0.29
CA PHE A 122 11.23 7.52 0.04
C PHE A 122 12.52 6.75 0.35
N GLY A 123 13.62 7.48 0.42
CA GLY A 123 14.89 6.93 0.87
C GLY A 123 15.70 6.27 -0.23
N GLU A 124 16.38 5.19 0.16
CA GLU A 124 17.40 4.56 -0.69
C GLU A 124 16.84 3.80 -1.88
N ASN A 125 15.65 3.19 -1.75
CA ASN A 125 15.12 2.30 -2.79
C ASN A 125 14.86 3.02 -4.12
N PRO A 126 14.06 4.11 -4.18
CA PRO A 126 13.92 4.85 -5.44
C PRO A 126 15.24 5.39 -5.97
N LYS A 127 16.10 5.87 -5.08
CA LYS A 127 17.42 6.38 -5.45
C LYS A 127 18.29 5.30 -6.11
N ARG A 128 18.29 4.07 -5.59
CA ARG A 128 19.06 2.96 -6.13
C ARG A 128 18.48 2.45 -7.45
N CYS A 129 17.15 2.28 -7.50
CA CYS A 129 16.50 1.66 -8.66
C CYS A 129 16.46 2.57 -9.89
N TYR A 130 16.40 3.90 -9.70
CA TYR A 130 16.24 4.87 -10.77
C TYR A 130 17.41 5.84 -10.95
N GLN A 131 18.60 5.52 -10.43
CA GLN A 131 19.78 6.41 -10.54
C GLN A 131 20.11 6.81 -11.98
N ASN A 132 19.86 5.93 -12.95
CA ASN A 132 20.09 6.18 -14.38
C ASN A 132 18.83 6.74 -15.09
N GLN A 133 17.75 6.98 -14.36
CA GLN A 133 16.45 7.43 -14.88
C GLN A 133 15.96 8.70 -14.16
N GLY A 134 16.90 9.53 -13.71
CA GLY A 134 16.60 10.86 -13.16
C GLY A 134 16.33 10.91 -11.66
N ILE A 135 16.61 9.83 -10.89
CA ILE A 135 16.56 9.87 -9.42
C ILE A 135 17.92 9.53 -8.84
N SER A 136 18.68 10.54 -8.46
CA SER A 136 20.02 10.40 -7.87
C SER A 136 20.08 10.76 -6.38
N SER A 137 19.03 11.33 -5.83
CA SER A 137 19.00 11.80 -4.44
C SER A 137 17.61 11.67 -3.81
N ARG A 138 17.53 11.73 -2.47
CA ARG A 138 16.27 11.85 -1.73
C ARG A 138 15.47 13.09 -2.12
N MET A 139 16.18 14.19 -2.43
CA MET A 139 15.56 15.43 -2.91
C MET A 139 14.83 15.22 -4.24
N THR A 140 15.43 14.49 -5.17
CA THR A 140 14.81 14.19 -6.47
C THR A 140 13.58 13.30 -6.30
N THR A 141 13.63 12.28 -5.42
CA THR A 141 12.47 11.45 -5.10
C THR A 141 11.30 12.31 -4.60
N ALA A 142 11.55 13.18 -3.61
CA ALA A 142 10.55 14.09 -3.08
C ALA A 142 10.02 15.06 -4.14
N SER A 143 10.90 15.57 -5.02
CA SER A 143 10.52 16.43 -6.14
C SER A 143 9.58 15.72 -7.12
N LYS A 144 9.87 14.47 -7.48
CA LYS A 144 9.01 13.67 -8.38
C LYS A 144 7.63 13.42 -7.80
N ILE A 145 7.52 13.16 -6.51
CA ILE A 145 6.22 13.00 -5.84
C ILE A 145 5.44 14.32 -5.87
N ARG A 146 6.08 15.45 -5.58
CA ARG A 146 5.45 16.77 -5.67
C ARG A 146 5.02 17.12 -7.09
N GLU A 147 5.86 16.84 -8.08
CA GLU A 147 5.55 17.07 -9.49
C GLU A 147 4.28 16.33 -9.91
N ALA A 148 4.17 15.05 -9.57
CA ALA A 148 3.00 14.24 -9.88
C ALA A 148 1.73 14.75 -9.18
N LEU A 149 1.81 15.07 -7.88
CA LEU A 149 0.67 15.60 -7.12
C LEU A 149 0.24 16.98 -7.61
N ASN A 150 1.18 17.88 -7.97
CA ASN A 150 0.86 19.18 -8.54
C ASN A 150 0.21 19.05 -9.93
N THR A 151 0.73 18.17 -10.79
CA THR A 151 0.15 17.91 -12.11
C THR A 151 -1.29 17.40 -11.97
N ALA A 152 -1.51 16.43 -11.10
CA ALA A 152 -2.84 15.89 -10.83
C ALA A 152 -3.79 16.95 -10.22
N LYS A 153 -3.29 17.82 -9.33
CA LYS A 153 -4.07 18.92 -8.75
C LYS A 153 -4.53 19.93 -9.81
N LEU A 154 -3.63 20.31 -10.73
CA LEU A 154 -3.97 21.19 -11.83
C LEU A 154 -4.94 20.55 -12.82
N TYR A 155 -4.73 19.27 -13.13
CA TYR A 155 -5.62 18.49 -13.98
C TYR A 155 -7.02 18.40 -13.38
N LYS A 156 -7.14 18.05 -12.10
CA LYS A 156 -8.41 18.02 -11.36
C LYS A 156 -9.13 19.37 -11.39
N ALA A 157 -8.42 20.46 -11.13
CA ALA A 157 -9.00 21.80 -11.16
C ALA A 157 -9.54 22.17 -12.55
N LYS A 158 -8.87 21.77 -13.63
CA LYS A 158 -9.37 21.97 -15.01
C LYS A 158 -10.64 21.15 -15.27
N LYS A 159 -10.69 19.89 -14.81
CA LYS A 159 -11.91 19.05 -14.93
C LYS A 159 -13.08 19.67 -14.19
N GLU A 160 -12.86 20.12 -12.95
CA GLU A 160 -13.90 20.76 -12.14
C GLU A 160 -14.39 22.07 -12.77
N ALA A 161 -13.49 22.87 -13.33
CA ALA A 161 -13.85 24.11 -14.03
C ALA A 161 -14.60 23.87 -15.35
N ALA A 162 -14.37 22.75 -16.02
CA ALA A 162 -15.09 22.38 -17.25
C ALA A 162 -16.54 21.95 -16.96
N GLY A 163 -16.82 21.37 -15.79
CA GLY A 163 -18.14 20.84 -15.46
C GLY A 163 -18.63 19.85 -16.51
N ASP A 164 -19.85 20.09 -17.04
CA ASP A 164 -20.47 19.24 -18.07
C ASP A 164 -20.06 19.64 -19.51
N ASP A 165 -19.22 20.66 -19.67
CA ASP A 165 -18.78 21.13 -21.00
C ASP A 165 -17.60 20.29 -21.50
N ILE A 166 -17.91 19.24 -22.27
CA ILE A 166 -16.93 18.31 -22.84
C ILE A 166 -15.84 19.04 -23.66
N SER A 167 -16.15 20.16 -24.29
CA SER A 167 -15.20 20.92 -25.11
C SER A 167 -14.09 21.59 -24.30
N LYS A 168 -14.31 21.78 -23.01
CA LYS A 168 -13.35 22.37 -22.04
C LYS A 168 -12.60 21.35 -21.19
N LEU A 169 -12.93 20.07 -21.31
CA LEU A 169 -12.21 19.04 -20.56
C LEU A 169 -10.73 19.01 -20.98
N PRO A 170 -9.80 18.85 -20.02
CA PRO A 170 -8.42 18.62 -20.36
C PRO A 170 -8.26 17.28 -21.09
N SER A 171 -7.23 17.15 -21.93
CA SER A 171 -6.88 15.87 -22.51
C SER A 171 -6.72 14.82 -21.39
N TYR A 172 -7.23 13.60 -21.63
CA TYR A 172 -7.16 12.52 -20.65
C TYR A 172 -5.72 12.22 -20.26
N ASP A 173 -5.45 12.28 -18.96
CA ASP A 173 -4.16 11.92 -18.36
C ASP A 173 -4.38 10.84 -17.29
N GLN A 174 -4.01 9.61 -17.65
CA GLN A 174 -4.21 8.43 -16.81
C GLN A 174 -3.48 8.54 -15.46
N LYS A 175 -2.30 9.14 -15.43
CA LYS A 175 -1.53 9.33 -14.19
C LYS A 175 -2.22 10.31 -13.24
N SER A 176 -2.69 11.41 -13.78
CA SER A 176 -3.45 12.40 -12.99
C SER A 176 -4.78 11.84 -12.49
N GLU A 177 -5.52 11.11 -13.34
CA GLU A 177 -6.78 10.45 -12.93
C GLU A 177 -6.56 9.52 -11.74
N ALA A 178 -5.51 8.70 -11.78
CA ALA A 178 -5.19 7.76 -10.70
C ALA A 178 -4.87 8.45 -9.36
N LEU A 179 -4.43 9.71 -9.38
CA LEU A 179 -4.11 10.50 -8.19
C LEU A 179 -5.30 11.31 -7.64
N ILE A 180 -6.40 11.46 -8.40
CA ILE A 180 -7.60 12.18 -7.92
C ILE A 180 -8.15 11.58 -6.61
N PRO A 181 -8.27 10.26 -6.44
CA PRO A 181 -8.72 9.68 -5.17
C PRO A 181 -7.84 10.04 -3.97
N VAL A 182 -6.52 10.20 -4.18
CA VAL A 182 -5.57 10.66 -3.15
C VAL A 182 -5.86 12.11 -2.78
N LEU A 183 -5.98 12.99 -3.78
CA LEU A 183 -6.28 14.41 -3.60
C LEU A 183 -7.65 14.65 -2.94
N ASN A 184 -8.61 13.74 -3.17
CA ASN A 184 -9.93 13.76 -2.55
C ASN A 184 -9.97 13.07 -1.18
N ARG A 185 -8.83 12.57 -0.67
CA ARG A 185 -8.73 11.83 0.60
C ARG A 185 -9.58 10.55 0.66
N GLN A 186 -9.92 9.98 -0.48
CA GLN A 186 -10.64 8.71 -0.58
C GLN A 186 -9.72 7.53 -0.26
N ILE A 187 -8.43 7.65 -0.62
CA ILE A 187 -7.36 6.73 -0.24
C ILE A 187 -6.14 7.53 0.22
N PRO A 188 -5.34 7.01 1.17
CA PRO A 188 -4.11 7.66 1.60
C PRO A 188 -2.95 7.37 0.65
N LEU A 189 -1.89 8.19 0.73
CA LEU A 189 -0.55 7.78 0.35
C LEU A 189 -0.06 6.74 1.36
N LYS A 190 0.47 5.61 0.86
CA LYS A 190 1.07 4.53 1.64
C LYS A 190 2.59 4.60 1.45
N ALA A 191 3.26 5.28 2.38
CA ALA A 191 4.63 5.74 2.21
C ALA A 191 5.65 4.81 2.88
N HIS A 192 6.46 4.13 2.06
CA HIS A 192 7.66 3.45 2.52
C HIS A 192 8.71 4.48 2.96
N ALA A 193 9.13 4.44 4.21
CA ALA A 193 10.17 5.30 4.75
C ALA A 193 10.87 4.61 5.95
N HIS A 194 12.20 4.64 5.96
CA HIS A 194 13.01 4.03 7.04
C HIS A 194 13.67 5.07 7.94
N GLN A 195 14.38 6.03 7.33
CA GLN A 195 15.11 7.07 8.06
C GLN A 195 14.19 8.20 8.53
N ALA A 196 14.55 8.84 9.62
CA ALA A 196 13.80 9.93 10.22
C ALA A 196 13.55 11.09 9.22
N ASN A 197 14.57 11.47 8.42
CA ASN A 197 14.43 12.50 7.41
C ASN A 197 13.46 12.12 6.29
N ASP A 198 13.42 10.85 5.87
CA ASP A 198 12.49 10.33 4.86
C ASP A 198 11.06 10.30 5.41
N ILE A 199 10.89 9.88 6.68
CA ILE A 199 9.62 9.87 7.41
C ILE A 199 9.04 11.30 7.48
N PHE A 200 9.83 12.26 7.95
CA PHE A 200 9.37 13.66 8.02
C PHE A 200 9.15 14.29 6.64
N THR A 201 9.86 13.83 5.60
CA THR A 201 9.61 14.29 4.23
C THR A 201 8.27 13.79 3.72
N ALA A 202 7.91 12.53 3.99
CA ALA A 202 6.58 11.99 3.66
C ALA A 202 5.47 12.77 4.37
N ILE A 203 5.61 13.02 5.67
CA ILE A 203 4.66 13.81 6.47
C ILE A 203 4.53 15.24 5.91
N ARG A 204 5.64 15.89 5.60
CA ARG A 204 5.65 17.25 5.04
C ARG A 204 4.89 17.32 3.72
N ILE A 205 5.12 16.37 2.80
CA ILE A 205 4.42 16.32 1.51
C ILE A 205 2.94 16.06 1.71
N ALA A 206 2.56 15.13 2.57
CA ALA A 206 1.15 14.87 2.85
C ALA A 206 0.42 16.11 3.39
N LYS A 207 1.07 16.86 4.30
CA LYS A 207 0.54 18.14 4.81
C LYS A 207 0.47 19.23 3.74
N GLU A 208 1.50 19.34 2.88
CA GLU A 208 1.57 20.31 1.78
C GLU A 208 0.39 20.17 0.80
N PHE A 209 0.00 18.94 0.52
CA PHE A 209 -1.10 18.63 -0.40
C PHE A 209 -2.44 18.38 0.32
N GLY A 210 -2.46 18.31 1.64
CA GLY A 210 -3.66 18.04 2.43
C GLY A 210 -4.21 16.63 2.22
N VAL A 211 -3.36 15.65 1.90
CA VAL A 211 -3.76 14.25 1.62
C VAL A 211 -3.59 13.34 2.84
N GLY A 212 -4.28 12.20 2.83
CA GLY A 212 -4.09 11.16 3.85
C GLY A 212 -2.73 10.48 3.70
N LEU A 213 -2.18 9.97 4.81
CA LEU A 213 -0.88 9.29 4.85
C LEU A 213 -0.93 8.10 5.79
N THR A 214 -0.34 6.97 5.38
CA THR A 214 0.13 5.90 6.25
C THR A 214 1.63 5.74 6.06
N LEU A 215 2.34 5.39 7.11
CA LEU A 215 3.80 5.20 7.08
C LEU A 215 4.13 3.72 7.26
N GLU A 216 5.06 3.22 6.43
CA GLU A 216 5.46 1.82 6.39
C GLU A 216 6.92 1.68 6.82
N HIS A 217 7.19 0.61 7.57
CA HIS A 217 8.51 0.24 8.12
C HIS A 217 8.96 1.11 9.29
N VAL A 218 9.12 2.41 9.11
CA VAL A 218 9.42 3.40 10.15
C VAL A 218 10.60 2.96 11.04
N THR A 219 11.69 2.46 10.43
CA THR A 219 12.80 1.81 11.14
C THR A 219 13.45 2.70 12.20
N GLU A 220 13.68 3.99 11.90
CA GLU A 220 14.19 4.97 12.86
C GLU A 220 13.08 5.64 13.68
N GLY A 221 11.84 5.16 13.59
CA GLY A 221 10.70 5.73 14.30
C GLY A 221 10.85 5.76 15.82
N HIS A 222 11.59 4.79 16.37
CA HIS A 222 11.92 4.76 17.81
C HIS A 222 12.75 5.96 18.27
N MET A 223 13.57 6.54 17.37
CA MET A 223 14.39 7.72 17.65
C MET A 223 13.59 9.03 17.65
N ILE A 224 12.40 9.01 17.02
CA ILE A 224 11.54 10.18 16.83
C ILE A 224 10.11 9.92 17.31
N ALA A 225 9.94 8.99 18.27
CA ALA A 225 8.64 8.52 18.71
C ALA A 225 7.73 9.66 19.23
N ASP A 226 8.28 10.58 19.99
CA ASP A 226 7.54 11.74 20.54
C ASP A 226 7.01 12.67 19.44
N GLU A 227 7.77 12.85 18.35
CA GLU A 227 7.34 13.65 17.21
C GLU A 227 6.28 12.92 16.39
N LEU A 228 6.45 11.60 16.17
CA LEU A 228 5.46 10.80 15.46
C LEU A 228 4.13 10.72 16.20
N ALA A 229 4.17 10.63 17.54
CA ALA A 229 2.95 10.62 18.36
C ALA A 229 2.08 11.87 18.16
N LYS A 230 2.71 13.04 17.93
CA LYS A 230 2.00 14.30 17.66
C LYS A 230 1.29 14.30 16.31
N GLU A 231 1.77 13.50 15.35
CA GLU A 231 1.20 13.42 14.01
C GLU A 231 -0.08 12.57 13.93
N ASN A 232 -0.28 11.66 14.88
CA ASN A 232 -1.44 10.76 14.96
C ASN A 232 -1.73 10.02 13.64
N LEU A 233 -0.69 9.47 13.02
CA LEU A 233 -0.76 8.76 11.74
C LEU A 233 -0.78 7.24 11.95
N PRO A 234 -1.49 6.47 11.12
CA PRO A 234 -1.35 5.02 11.08
C PRO A 234 0.07 4.60 10.66
N LEU A 235 0.66 3.68 11.42
CA LEU A 235 1.99 3.12 11.16
C LEU A 235 1.91 1.61 11.00
N ALA A 236 2.53 1.06 9.97
CA ALA A 236 2.80 -0.37 9.81
C ALA A 236 4.31 -0.60 10.03
N VAL A 237 4.66 -0.94 11.28
CA VAL A 237 6.06 -1.08 11.70
C VAL A 237 6.58 -2.47 11.38
N GLY A 238 7.76 -2.57 10.81
CA GLY A 238 8.42 -3.84 10.51
C GLY A 238 8.89 -3.98 9.05
N PRO A 239 9.38 -5.16 8.65
CA PRO A 239 9.50 -6.38 9.47
C PRO A 239 10.54 -6.22 10.59
N THR A 240 10.27 -6.84 11.74
CA THR A 240 11.16 -6.79 12.92
C THR A 240 12.14 -7.97 12.99
N PHE A 241 11.92 -9.00 12.17
CA PHE A 241 12.76 -10.19 12.09
C PHE A 241 13.63 -10.13 10.84
N GLY A 242 14.81 -9.60 10.97
CA GLY A 242 15.73 -9.47 9.84
C GLY A 242 17.05 -8.81 10.24
N HIS A 243 17.93 -8.65 9.27
CA HIS A 243 19.19 -7.94 9.48
C HIS A 243 18.99 -6.44 9.45
N ALA A 244 19.87 -5.69 10.13
CA ALA A 244 19.98 -4.24 9.94
C ALA A 244 20.45 -3.96 8.50
N THR A 245 19.53 -3.67 7.61
CA THR A 245 19.79 -3.56 6.16
C THR A 245 19.42 -2.19 5.57
N LYS A 246 18.86 -1.32 6.39
CA LYS A 246 18.37 -0.02 5.94
C LYS A 246 19.10 1.11 6.65
N PHE A 247 19.74 1.98 5.88
CA PHE A 247 20.50 3.13 6.32
C PHE A 247 20.01 4.42 5.68
#